data_f25e69e4a585d1589ac494928fc7a23c
#
_entry.id   f25e69e4a585d1589ac494928fc7a23c
#
_cell.length_a   1.000
_cell.length_b   1.000
_cell.length_c   1.000
_cell.angle_alpha   90.00
_cell.angle_beta   90.00
_cell.angle_gamma   90.00
#
_symmetry.space_group_name_H-M   'P 1'
#
loop_
_entity.id
_entity.type
_entity.pdbx_description
1 polymer ?
#
loop_
_entity_poly.entity_id
_entity_poly.type
_entity_poly.pdbx_seq_one_letter_code
_entity_poly.pdbx_strand_id
1 'polypeptide(L)'
;MASAVTSESGGGRQAPPQSVCNGQPRQRGLKKGHIMGQKVLVIGSGAREHAIAHALLRGDSVSEVTVASGNPGMELDGIRTTQINESNHAAFISFMQHNQYDWAFVGPEVPLIEGLVDDFAAAGIKAFGPNKAAAQIEGSKDFAKQLMARHNIPTAQYRTFDNLEDSVAYVREHGAPIVVKADGLAAGKGVTVAMDVDTAITALDDIFIDHRFGKAGAKVVIEDFLEGQEFSLMSFVRGTEFWPMPISQDHKRAYDNDEGPNTGGMGAYSPVPQIGQDVIDTAIDTIVRPTVEAMAAEGTPFTGILYAGLIATADGPKVIEFNARFGDPETEVVLPKLTSDFGAAISAILDGGTPAFTWDSDNATLGVVLASNGYPVNVIKGAKIPSIPVDDASHVYYAGVSNSDQGLVASSGRVLLIETTAPDLKSAQDKVYAIIDKLDTEGMFYRHDIGAKALK
;
A
#
# COMPACT_ATOMS: atom_id res chain seq x y z
N MET A 1 -66.81 -48.89 45.62
CA MET A 1 -67.87 -48.58 44.62
C MET A 1 -67.13 -48.26 43.33
N ALA A 2 -67.03 -49.22 42.48
CA ALA A 2 -67.76 -49.39 41.24
C ALA A 2 -67.23 -48.37 40.22
N SER A 3 -66.72 -48.70 39.17
CA SER A 3 -66.97 -49.56 37.99
C SER A 3 -66.44 -48.74 36.81
N ALA A 4 -65.82 -49.10 35.82
CA ALA A 4 -65.68 -50.10 34.81
C ALA A 4 -64.95 -49.50 33.66
N VAL A 5 -63.92 -50.17 33.13
CA VAL A 5 -63.86 -50.89 31.85
C VAL A 5 -64.18 -50.06 30.57
N THR A 6 -63.25 -49.95 29.67
CA THR A 6 -63.04 -50.61 28.34
C THR A 6 -61.82 -49.96 27.61
N SER A 7 -60.82 -50.67 27.27
CA SER A 7 -60.28 -51.24 26.03
C SER A 7 -60.47 -50.42 24.74
N GLU A 8 -59.38 -50.11 24.04
CA GLU A 8 -58.97 -50.70 22.77
C GLU A 8 -57.80 -49.96 22.11
N SER A 9 -56.86 -50.76 21.72
CA SER A 9 -56.05 -50.82 20.46
C SER A 9 -55.33 -49.57 19.94
N GLY A 10 -54.04 -49.54 19.91
CA GLY A 10 -53.31 -50.10 18.75
C GLY A 10 -52.93 -49.02 17.77
N GLY A 11 -51.66 -48.70 17.63
CA GLY A 11 -51.17 -47.87 16.57
C GLY A 11 -49.76 -47.38 16.80
N GLY A 12 -48.79 -48.27 16.64
CA GLY A 12 -47.40 -47.88 16.60
C GLY A 12 -47.14 -46.97 15.41
N ARG A 13 -46.59 -45.77 15.65
CA ARG A 13 -45.96 -44.97 14.59
C ARG A 13 -44.46 -44.94 14.84
N GLN A 14 -43.74 -45.59 13.91
CA GLN A 14 -42.31 -45.54 13.75
C GLN A 14 -41.90 -44.08 13.46
N ALA A 15 -40.86 -43.61 14.15
CA ALA A 15 -40.18 -42.39 13.82
C ALA A 15 -39.43 -42.56 12.47
N PRO A 16 -39.38 -41.52 11.61
CA PRO A 16 -38.60 -41.57 10.39
C PRO A 16 -37.11 -41.42 10.68
N PRO A 17 -36.22 -41.99 9.84
CA PRO A 17 -34.77 -41.94 10.02
C PRO A 17 -34.24 -40.54 9.82
N GLN A 18 -33.28 -40.18 10.66
CA GLN A 18 -32.50 -38.96 10.54
C GLN A 18 -31.73 -38.96 9.20
N SER A 19 -32.05 -38.03 8.32
CA SER A 19 -31.28 -37.76 7.10
C SER A 19 -29.98 -37.05 7.47
N VAL A 20 -28.86 -37.72 7.18
CA VAL A 20 -27.52 -37.16 7.18
C VAL A 20 -27.47 -36.14 6.05
N CYS A 21 -27.39 -34.85 6.38
CA CYS A 21 -27.12 -33.78 5.40
C CYS A 21 -25.67 -33.89 4.98
N ASN A 22 -25.40 -34.54 3.85
CA ASN A 22 -24.17 -34.35 3.11
C ASN A 22 -24.17 -32.93 2.55
N GLY A 23 -23.33 -32.06 3.10
CA GLY A 23 -23.04 -30.74 2.57
C GLY A 23 -22.29 -30.86 1.24
N GLN A 24 -23.00 -30.83 0.13
CA GLN A 24 -22.39 -30.51 -1.17
C GLN A 24 -22.23 -28.99 -1.29
N PRO A 25 -21.11 -28.48 -1.85
CA PRO A 25 -20.95 -27.06 -2.11
C PRO A 25 -22.06 -26.60 -3.04
N ARG A 26 -22.76 -25.53 -2.67
CA ARG A 26 -23.78 -24.91 -3.51
C ARG A 26 -23.12 -24.41 -4.79
N GLN A 27 -23.35 -25.13 -5.88
CA GLN A 27 -23.12 -24.59 -7.22
C GLN A 27 -24.01 -23.33 -7.37
N ARG A 28 -23.39 -22.15 -7.40
CA ARG A 28 -24.05 -20.91 -7.81
C ARG A 28 -24.51 -21.09 -9.24
N GLY A 29 -25.81 -21.06 -9.45
CA GLY A 29 -26.43 -21.19 -10.76
C GLY A 29 -25.99 -20.06 -11.70
N LEU A 30 -25.27 -20.44 -12.73
CA LEU A 30 -24.99 -19.65 -13.92
C LEU A 30 -26.30 -19.27 -14.65
N LYS A 31 -26.76 -18.04 -14.42
CA LYS A 31 -27.63 -17.29 -15.35
C LYS A 31 -27.25 -15.82 -15.31
N LYS A 32 -26.14 -15.47 -15.96
CA LYS A 32 -25.89 -14.13 -16.51
C LYS A 32 -25.27 -14.32 -17.88
N GLY A 33 -25.74 -13.56 -18.86
CA GLY A 33 -25.10 -13.50 -20.17
C GLY A 33 -23.60 -13.24 -19.95
N HIS A 34 -22.76 -13.87 -20.75
CA HIS A 34 -21.31 -13.68 -20.72
C HIS A 34 -20.97 -12.21 -20.98
N ILE A 35 -20.90 -11.41 -19.93
CA ILE A 35 -20.00 -10.26 -19.92
C ILE A 35 -18.65 -10.91 -19.71
N MET A 36 -17.81 -10.97 -20.76
CA MET A 36 -16.43 -11.38 -20.60
C MET A 36 -15.79 -10.34 -19.68
N GLY A 37 -15.43 -10.74 -18.45
CA GLY A 37 -14.75 -9.85 -17.49
C GLY A 37 -13.41 -9.41 -18.08
N GLN A 38 -12.96 -8.23 -17.65
CA GLN A 38 -11.72 -7.64 -18.15
C GLN A 38 -10.50 -8.46 -17.75
N LYS A 39 -9.46 -8.37 -18.57
CA LYS A 39 -8.12 -8.88 -18.29
C LYS A 39 -7.21 -7.73 -17.92
N VAL A 40 -6.61 -7.79 -16.75
CA VAL A 40 -5.79 -6.72 -16.18
C VAL A 40 -4.36 -7.19 -15.97
N LEU A 41 -3.39 -6.39 -16.42
CA LEU A 41 -1.99 -6.56 -16.09
C LEU A 41 -1.63 -5.65 -14.92
N VAL A 42 -1.19 -6.21 -13.79
CA VAL A 42 -0.62 -5.45 -12.67
C VAL A 42 0.91 -5.51 -12.76
N ILE A 43 1.56 -4.36 -12.74
CA ILE A 43 3.01 -4.26 -12.84
C ILE A 43 3.60 -4.11 -11.45
N GLY A 44 4.65 -4.89 -11.15
CA GLY A 44 5.35 -4.96 -9.89
C GLY A 44 5.40 -6.36 -9.31
N SER A 45 5.90 -6.52 -8.09
CA SER A 45 6.16 -7.84 -7.49
C SER A 45 5.95 -7.91 -5.98
N GLY A 46 5.57 -6.79 -5.34
CA GLY A 46 5.46 -6.68 -3.88
C GLY A 46 4.12 -7.11 -3.31
N ALA A 47 3.97 -6.98 -1.99
CA ALA A 47 2.72 -7.24 -1.29
C ALA A 47 1.62 -6.24 -1.71
N ARG A 48 1.98 -5.01 -2.02
CA ARG A 48 1.09 -4.01 -2.60
C ARG A 48 0.44 -4.51 -3.91
N GLU A 49 1.23 -5.02 -4.86
CA GLU A 49 0.71 -5.55 -6.12
C GLU A 49 -0.12 -6.81 -5.89
N HIS A 50 0.24 -7.62 -4.91
CA HIS A 50 -0.57 -8.76 -4.48
C HIS A 50 -1.94 -8.30 -3.98
N ALA A 51 -2.00 -7.29 -3.10
CA ALA A 51 -3.25 -6.73 -2.58
C ALA A 51 -4.10 -6.09 -3.70
N ILE A 52 -3.49 -5.39 -4.64
CA ILE A 52 -4.15 -4.83 -5.83
C ILE A 52 -4.79 -5.96 -6.66
N ALA A 53 -4.01 -7.00 -6.99
CA ALA A 53 -4.49 -8.12 -7.79
C ALA A 53 -5.64 -8.88 -7.09
N HIS A 54 -5.50 -9.13 -5.80
CA HIS A 54 -6.54 -9.74 -4.98
C HIS A 54 -7.83 -8.90 -4.97
N ALA A 55 -7.72 -7.57 -4.77
CA ALA A 55 -8.86 -6.66 -4.79
C ALA A 55 -9.56 -6.62 -6.16
N LEU A 56 -8.82 -6.65 -7.27
CA LEU A 56 -9.37 -6.73 -8.63
C LEU A 56 -10.18 -8.02 -8.85
N LEU A 57 -9.69 -9.16 -8.36
CA LEU A 57 -10.34 -10.46 -8.53
C LEU A 57 -11.56 -10.66 -7.61
N ARG A 58 -11.74 -9.85 -6.56
CA ARG A 58 -12.95 -9.89 -5.71
C ARG A 58 -14.19 -9.37 -6.42
N GLY A 59 -14.03 -8.48 -7.42
CA GLY A 59 -15.13 -7.91 -8.19
C GLY A 59 -15.60 -8.84 -9.33
N ASP A 60 -16.77 -8.52 -9.89
CA ASP A 60 -17.34 -9.25 -11.05
C ASP A 60 -16.81 -8.72 -12.40
N SER A 61 -16.21 -7.51 -12.43
CA SER A 61 -15.77 -6.83 -13.66
C SER A 61 -14.46 -7.36 -14.24
N VAL A 62 -13.60 -7.98 -13.40
CA VAL A 62 -12.31 -8.52 -13.82
C VAL A 62 -12.35 -10.05 -13.76
N SER A 63 -12.00 -10.69 -14.85
CA SER A 63 -11.99 -12.16 -14.99
C SER A 63 -10.60 -12.77 -14.88
N GLU A 64 -9.56 -11.98 -15.15
CA GLU A 64 -8.18 -12.44 -15.16
C GLU A 64 -7.25 -11.30 -14.71
N VAL A 65 -6.36 -11.61 -13.77
CA VAL A 65 -5.25 -10.72 -13.40
C VAL A 65 -3.95 -11.49 -13.60
N THR A 66 -2.99 -10.85 -14.26
CA THR A 66 -1.60 -11.29 -14.28
C THR A 66 -0.72 -10.22 -13.65
N VAL A 67 0.18 -10.62 -12.78
CA VAL A 67 1.15 -9.71 -12.14
C VAL A 67 2.53 -9.90 -12.76
N ALA A 68 3.14 -8.84 -13.21
CA ALA A 68 4.46 -8.82 -13.83
C ALA A 68 5.38 -7.80 -13.11
N SER A 69 6.48 -8.20 -12.49
CA SER A 69 7.10 -9.53 -12.46
C SER A 69 6.36 -10.54 -11.59
N GLY A 70 5.61 -10.09 -10.55
CA GLY A 70 4.97 -10.96 -9.59
C GLY A 70 5.96 -11.68 -8.66
N ASN A 71 5.41 -12.51 -7.79
CA ASN A 71 6.18 -13.43 -6.96
C ASN A 71 5.40 -14.74 -6.77
N PRO A 72 6.07 -15.86 -6.46
CA PRO A 72 5.42 -17.17 -6.39
C PRO A 72 4.39 -17.31 -5.25
N GLY A 73 4.39 -16.42 -4.27
CA GLY A 73 3.36 -16.39 -3.22
C GLY A 73 1.98 -16.00 -3.76
N MET A 74 1.92 -15.16 -4.80
CA MET A 74 0.67 -14.75 -5.46
C MET A 74 -0.06 -15.92 -6.13
N GLU A 75 0.69 -16.94 -6.57
CA GLU A 75 0.13 -18.14 -7.21
C GLU A 75 -0.69 -18.99 -6.22
N LEU A 76 -0.47 -18.85 -4.93
CA LEU A 76 -1.26 -19.52 -3.89
C LEU A 76 -2.72 -18.99 -3.86
N ASP A 77 -2.93 -17.75 -4.29
CA ASP A 77 -4.25 -17.13 -4.45
C ASP A 77 -4.83 -17.28 -5.87
N GLY A 78 -4.17 -18.09 -6.70
CA GLY A 78 -4.59 -18.32 -8.10
C GLY A 78 -4.29 -17.13 -9.03
N ILE A 79 -3.49 -16.17 -8.58
CA ILE A 79 -3.04 -15.04 -9.39
C ILE A 79 -1.91 -15.52 -10.31
N ARG A 80 -2.04 -15.22 -11.61
CA ARG A 80 -0.99 -15.53 -12.58
C ARG A 80 0.19 -14.59 -12.43
N THR A 81 1.40 -15.10 -12.62
CA THR A 81 2.61 -14.28 -12.66
C THR A 81 3.34 -14.45 -13.99
N THR A 82 4.10 -13.45 -14.39
CA THR A 82 4.97 -13.52 -15.58
C THR A 82 6.23 -12.68 -15.36
N GLN A 83 7.37 -13.21 -15.78
CA GLN A 83 8.65 -12.53 -15.56
C GLN A 83 8.92 -11.54 -16.70
N ILE A 84 8.71 -10.25 -16.42
CA ILE A 84 9.08 -9.13 -17.29
C ILE A 84 9.88 -8.15 -16.44
N ASN A 85 11.05 -7.75 -16.90
CA ASN A 85 11.85 -6.73 -16.22
C ASN A 85 11.10 -5.39 -16.26
N GLU A 86 10.95 -4.73 -15.13
CA GLU A 86 10.17 -3.50 -14.96
C GLU A 86 10.66 -2.33 -15.84
N SER A 87 11.95 -2.28 -16.17
CA SER A 87 12.49 -1.28 -17.12
C SER A 87 12.36 -1.68 -18.60
N ASN A 88 11.75 -2.83 -18.90
CA ASN A 88 11.54 -3.26 -20.29
C ASN A 88 10.12 -2.93 -20.77
N HIS A 89 9.87 -1.65 -21.03
CA HIS A 89 8.56 -1.15 -21.47
C HIS A 89 8.06 -1.81 -22.76
N ALA A 90 8.96 -2.08 -23.72
CA ALA A 90 8.60 -2.74 -24.96
C ALA A 90 8.08 -4.18 -24.74
N ALA A 91 8.63 -4.90 -23.76
CA ALA A 91 8.17 -6.23 -23.42
C ALA A 91 6.76 -6.20 -22.80
N PHE A 92 6.45 -5.22 -21.96
CA PHE A 92 5.09 -5.02 -21.41
C PHE A 92 4.08 -4.74 -22.51
N ILE A 93 4.39 -3.81 -23.44
CA ILE A 93 3.54 -3.46 -24.57
C ILE A 93 3.25 -4.71 -25.42
N SER A 94 4.29 -5.42 -25.82
CA SER A 94 4.17 -6.64 -26.62
C SER A 94 3.34 -7.72 -25.89
N PHE A 95 3.58 -7.92 -24.60
CA PHE A 95 2.84 -8.89 -23.79
C PHE A 95 1.35 -8.57 -23.72
N MET A 96 0.99 -7.30 -23.45
CA MET A 96 -0.40 -6.88 -23.39
C MET A 96 -1.13 -7.03 -24.72
N GLN A 97 -0.51 -6.60 -25.83
CA GLN A 97 -1.09 -6.70 -27.17
C GLN A 97 -1.28 -8.16 -27.59
N HIS A 98 -0.26 -9.02 -27.37
CA HIS A 98 -0.32 -10.42 -27.77
C HIS A 98 -1.38 -11.21 -26.99
N ASN A 99 -1.53 -10.92 -25.70
CA ASN A 99 -2.47 -11.62 -24.81
C ASN A 99 -3.82 -10.89 -24.63
N GLN A 100 -4.01 -9.76 -25.32
CA GLN A 100 -5.26 -8.99 -25.32
C GLN A 100 -5.72 -8.56 -23.94
N TYR A 101 -4.82 -7.93 -23.15
CA TYR A 101 -5.17 -7.28 -21.91
C TYR A 101 -5.91 -5.97 -22.16
N ASP A 102 -6.93 -5.68 -21.36
CA ASP A 102 -7.78 -4.50 -21.51
C ASP A 102 -7.09 -3.23 -21.01
N TRP A 103 -6.39 -3.32 -19.89
CA TRP A 103 -5.64 -2.22 -19.32
C TRP A 103 -4.57 -2.70 -18.33
N ALA A 104 -3.65 -1.79 -17.96
CA ALA A 104 -2.58 -2.05 -16.98
C ALA A 104 -2.77 -1.22 -15.72
N PHE A 105 -2.35 -1.78 -14.56
CA PHE A 105 -2.17 -1.07 -13.30
C PHE A 105 -0.68 -1.01 -12.99
N VAL A 106 -0.10 0.20 -12.87
CA VAL A 106 1.33 0.36 -12.56
C VAL A 106 1.47 0.55 -11.05
N GLY A 107 2.04 -0.45 -10.37
CA GLY A 107 2.18 -0.48 -8.92
C GLY A 107 3.38 0.33 -8.38
N PRO A 108 4.63 0.08 -8.84
CA PRO A 108 5.82 0.71 -8.30
C PRO A 108 6.15 2.06 -8.96
N GLU A 109 6.92 2.88 -8.24
CA GLU A 109 7.29 4.24 -8.64
C GLU A 109 8.28 4.29 -9.81
N VAL A 110 9.21 3.33 -9.91
CA VAL A 110 10.27 3.38 -10.92
C VAL A 110 9.72 3.37 -12.34
N PRO A 111 8.85 2.44 -12.76
CA PRO A 111 8.25 2.47 -14.09
C PRO A 111 7.43 3.74 -14.37
N LEU A 112 6.79 4.33 -13.37
CA LEU A 112 6.04 5.58 -13.51
C LEU A 112 6.98 6.75 -13.87
N ILE A 113 8.08 6.88 -13.14
CA ILE A 113 9.09 7.93 -13.35
C ILE A 113 9.88 7.72 -14.65
N GLU A 114 10.08 6.47 -15.06
CA GLU A 114 10.70 6.15 -16.34
C GLU A 114 9.77 6.45 -17.53
N GLY A 115 8.43 6.49 -17.30
CA GLY A 115 7.44 6.90 -18.32
C GLY A 115 6.71 5.73 -18.97
N LEU A 116 6.56 4.59 -18.28
CA LEU A 116 5.86 3.43 -18.81
C LEU A 116 4.41 3.75 -19.22
N VAL A 117 3.72 4.63 -18.46
CA VAL A 117 2.35 5.04 -18.79
C VAL A 117 2.30 5.84 -20.09
N ASP A 118 3.31 6.69 -20.36
CA ASP A 118 3.44 7.42 -21.64
C ASP A 118 3.66 6.46 -22.80
N ASP A 119 4.49 5.43 -22.61
CA ASP A 119 4.78 4.43 -23.65
C ASP A 119 3.56 3.54 -23.91
N PHE A 120 2.77 3.19 -22.89
CA PHE A 120 1.49 2.52 -23.06
C PHE A 120 0.50 3.39 -23.84
N ALA A 121 0.38 4.66 -23.50
CA ALA A 121 -0.50 5.59 -24.21
C ALA A 121 -0.11 5.74 -25.69
N ALA A 122 1.20 5.84 -26.00
CA ALA A 122 1.72 5.87 -27.36
C ALA A 122 1.41 4.58 -28.15
N ALA A 123 1.31 3.43 -27.46
CA ALA A 123 0.93 2.15 -28.04
C ALA A 123 -0.60 1.90 -28.09
N GLY A 124 -1.42 2.87 -27.65
CA GLY A 124 -2.89 2.76 -27.58
C GLY A 124 -3.40 1.86 -26.45
N ILE A 125 -2.60 1.63 -25.43
CA ILE A 125 -2.93 0.81 -24.27
C ILE A 125 -3.36 1.72 -23.12
N LYS A 126 -4.48 1.42 -22.46
CA LYS A 126 -4.91 2.10 -21.25
C LYS A 126 -4.06 1.65 -20.06
N ALA A 127 -3.62 2.59 -19.25
CA ALA A 127 -2.89 2.29 -18.02
C ALA A 127 -3.33 3.21 -16.88
N PHE A 128 -3.52 2.64 -15.69
CA PHE A 128 -3.79 3.39 -14.48
C PHE A 128 -2.48 3.66 -13.74
N GLY A 129 -2.12 4.91 -13.68
CA GLY A 129 -0.90 5.47 -13.12
C GLY A 129 -0.61 6.84 -13.74
N PRO A 130 0.15 7.73 -13.06
CA PRO A 130 0.53 9.01 -13.61
C PRO A 130 1.54 8.85 -14.76
N ASN A 131 1.49 9.79 -15.71
CA ASN A 131 2.54 9.92 -16.72
C ASN A 131 3.87 10.39 -16.08
N LYS A 132 4.95 10.34 -16.83
CA LYS A 132 6.30 10.70 -16.38
C LYS A 132 6.38 12.09 -15.75
N ALA A 133 5.68 13.07 -16.34
CA ALA A 133 5.70 14.45 -15.86
C ALA A 133 4.96 14.57 -14.51
N ALA A 134 3.80 13.95 -14.37
CA ALA A 134 3.05 13.93 -13.13
C ALA A 134 3.71 13.09 -12.02
N ALA A 135 4.40 12.01 -12.38
CA ALA A 135 5.12 11.16 -11.43
C ALA A 135 6.30 11.89 -10.76
N GLN A 136 6.72 13.06 -11.26
CA GLN A 136 7.76 13.88 -10.62
C GLN A 136 7.37 14.38 -9.23
N ILE A 137 6.09 14.37 -8.87
CA ILE A 137 5.65 14.71 -7.51
C ILE A 137 6.24 13.75 -6.44
N GLU A 138 6.57 12.51 -6.83
CA GLU A 138 7.36 11.56 -6.02
C GLU A 138 8.83 11.53 -6.45
N GLY A 139 9.09 11.64 -7.75
CA GLY A 139 10.42 11.52 -8.35
C GLY A 139 11.40 12.60 -7.93
N SER A 140 10.92 13.80 -7.55
CA SER A 140 11.72 14.91 -7.06
C SER A 140 11.02 15.60 -5.90
N LYS A 141 11.66 15.59 -4.73
CA LYS A 141 11.19 16.31 -3.54
C LYS A 141 11.26 17.81 -3.76
N ASP A 142 12.27 18.29 -4.49
CA ASP A 142 12.40 19.68 -4.87
C ASP A 142 11.23 20.14 -5.75
N PHE A 143 10.83 19.33 -6.76
CA PHE A 143 9.63 19.59 -7.56
C PHE A 143 8.37 19.69 -6.69
N ALA A 144 8.13 18.71 -5.82
CA ALA A 144 6.97 18.70 -4.93
C ALA A 144 6.97 19.92 -3.99
N LYS A 145 8.11 20.27 -3.41
CA LYS A 145 8.25 21.45 -2.53
C LYS A 145 8.00 22.75 -3.27
N GLN A 146 8.52 22.90 -4.48
CA GLN A 146 8.28 24.07 -5.30
C GLN A 146 6.81 24.21 -5.70
N LEU A 147 6.13 23.11 -6.07
CA LEU A 147 4.70 23.08 -6.33
C LEU A 147 3.92 23.56 -5.10
N MET A 148 4.21 22.96 -3.93
CA MET A 148 3.54 23.35 -2.68
C MET A 148 3.75 24.81 -2.31
N ALA A 149 4.97 25.34 -2.50
CA ALA A 149 5.28 26.74 -2.22
C ALA A 149 4.52 27.70 -3.15
N ARG A 150 4.46 27.39 -4.47
CA ARG A 150 3.74 28.23 -5.45
C ARG A 150 2.24 28.30 -5.20
N HIS A 151 1.67 27.22 -4.68
CA HIS A 151 0.22 27.07 -4.50
C HIS A 151 -0.23 27.14 -3.03
N ASN A 152 0.67 27.54 -2.11
CA ASN A 152 0.41 27.67 -0.67
C ASN A 152 -0.11 26.37 -0.02
N ILE A 153 0.34 25.20 -0.47
CA ILE A 153 -0.01 23.92 0.12
C ILE A 153 0.81 23.72 1.40
N PRO A 154 0.17 23.42 2.56
CA PRO A 154 0.85 23.34 3.85
C PRO A 154 1.93 22.25 3.90
N THR A 155 3.16 22.63 4.19
CA THR A 155 4.31 21.73 4.39
C THR A 155 5.35 22.41 5.29
N ALA A 156 6.40 21.67 5.69
CA ALA A 156 7.52 22.26 6.42
C ALA A 156 8.24 23.35 5.59
N GLN A 157 8.78 24.38 6.25
CA GLN A 157 9.72 25.28 5.63
C GLN A 157 10.91 24.47 5.10
N TYR A 158 11.48 24.87 3.97
CA TYR A 158 12.53 24.08 3.34
C TYR A 158 13.53 24.93 2.58
N ARG A 159 14.70 24.35 2.34
CA ARG A 159 15.68 24.84 1.38
C ARG A 159 16.29 23.68 0.60
N THR A 160 16.60 23.95 -0.68
CA THR A 160 17.26 22.97 -1.57
C THR A 160 18.70 23.40 -1.81
N PHE A 161 19.61 22.42 -1.78
CA PHE A 161 21.05 22.63 -2.01
C PHE A 161 21.56 21.59 -3.02
N ASP A 162 22.53 21.99 -3.84
CA ASP A 162 23.23 21.15 -4.81
C ASP A 162 24.72 20.97 -4.48
N ASN A 163 25.17 21.47 -3.34
CA ASN A 163 26.52 21.33 -2.86
C ASN A 163 26.58 21.20 -1.34
N LEU A 164 27.65 20.57 -0.84
CA LEU A 164 27.86 20.30 0.58
C LEU A 164 28.12 21.57 1.39
N GLU A 165 28.95 22.50 0.86
CA GLU A 165 29.43 23.67 1.61
C GLU A 165 28.27 24.55 2.07
N ASP A 166 27.37 24.92 1.16
CA ASP A 166 26.21 25.75 1.45
C ASP A 166 25.20 25.02 2.34
N SER A 167 25.01 23.70 2.15
CA SER A 167 24.10 22.91 2.99
C SER A 167 24.60 22.79 4.44
N VAL A 168 25.91 22.59 4.66
CA VAL A 168 26.52 22.56 5.98
C VAL A 168 26.47 23.94 6.64
N ALA A 169 26.74 25.02 5.88
CA ALA A 169 26.63 26.38 6.40
C ALA A 169 25.20 26.68 6.86
N TYR A 170 24.20 26.29 6.08
CA TYR A 170 22.78 26.44 6.46
C TYR A 170 22.44 25.67 7.74
N VAL A 171 22.83 24.38 7.84
CA VAL A 171 22.56 23.56 9.03
C VAL A 171 23.21 24.16 10.28
N ARG A 172 24.42 24.68 10.18
CA ARG A 172 25.11 25.33 11.32
C ARG A 172 24.45 26.63 11.77
N GLU A 173 23.89 27.41 10.83
CA GLU A 173 23.16 28.64 11.11
C GLU A 173 21.76 28.37 11.67
N HIS A 174 21.03 27.41 11.05
CA HIS A 174 19.64 27.10 11.39
C HIS A 174 19.52 26.28 12.68
N GLY A 175 20.47 25.35 12.92
CA GLY A 175 20.45 24.45 14.07
C GLY A 175 19.66 23.17 13.84
N ALA A 176 19.30 22.47 14.93
CA ALA A 176 18.51 21.25 14.95
C ALA A 176 17.40 21.39 16.01
N PRO A 177 16.28 20.60 15.94
CA PRO A 177 16.07 19.48 15.03
C PRO A 177 15.75 19.90 13.60
N ILE A 178 16.19 19.09 12.61
CA ILE A 178 16.04 19.36 11.18
C ILE A 178 15.94 18.04 10.39
N VAL A 179 15.34 18.06 9.19
CA VAL A 179 15.21 16.87 8.35
C VAL A 179 16.01 17.04 7.06
N VAL A 180 16.95 16.11 6.81
CA VAL A 180 17.78 16.08 5.60
C VAL A 180 17.26 14.99 4.68
N LYS A 181 16.91 15.34 3.41
CA LYS A 181 16.34 14.42 2.42
C LYS A 181 17.13 14.48 1.11
N ALA A 182 17.60 13.33 0.61
CA ALA A 182 18.06 13.25 -0.79
C ALA A 182 16.88 13.49 -1.73
N ASP A 183 17.07 14.26 -2.82
CA ASP A 183 15.97 14.74 -3.68
C ASP A 183 15.27 13.62 -4.45
N GLY A 184 16.00 12.66 -5.03
CA GLY A 184 15.41 11.59 -5.85
C GLY A 184 14.88 10.39 -5.05
N LEU A 185 14.55 9.31 -5.80
CA LEU A 185 14.12 8.04 -5.23
C LEU A 185 15.23 7.40 -4.39
N ALA A 186 14.96 7.17 -3.12
CA ALA A 186 15.87 6.54 -2.17
C ALA A 186 15.19 5.46 -1.31
N ALA A 187 13.99 4.99 -1.70
CA ALA A 187 13.22 3.95 -1.01
C ALA A 187 13.10 4.19 0.52
N GLY A 188 12.79 5.42 0.92
CA GLY A 188 12.70 5.84 2.34
C GLY A 188 14.02 5.92 3.10
N LYS A 189 15.15 5.52 2.49
CA LYS A 189 16.47 5.50 3.13
C LYS A 189 17.23 6.83 3.00
N GLY A 190 16.79 7.71 2.12
CA GLY A 190 17.40 9.02 1.87
C GLY A 190 16.86 10.12 2.80
N VAL A 191 16.20 9.77 3.91
CA VAL A 191 15.63 10.73 4.88
C VAL A 191 16.27 10.51 6.23
N THR A 192 16.87 11.56 6.77
CA THR A 192 17.45 11.60 8.11
C THR A 192 16.77 12.67 8.95
N VAL A 193 16.11 12.28 10.03
CA VAL A 193 15.64 13.18 11.07
C VAL A 193 16.81 13.41 12.02
N ALA A 194 17.41 14.60 11.98
CA ALA A 194 18.58 14.96 12.76
C ALA A 194 18.16 15.80 13.98
N MET A 195 18.31 15.22 15.16
CA MET A 195 18.01 15.90 16.43
C MET A 195 19.15 16.80 16.90
N ASP A 196 20.31 16.72 16.25
CA ASP A 196 21.49 17.53 16.47
C ASP A 196 22.20 17.85 15.16
N VAL A 197 23.05 18.89 15.18
CA VAL A 197 23.77 19.42 14.01
C VAL A 197 24.76 18.40 13.43
N ASP A 198 25.43 17.61 14.28
CA ASP A 198 26.45 16.67 13.83
C ASP A 198 25.81 15.50 13.06
N THR A 199 24.65 15.03 13.52
CA THR A 199 23.82 14.04 12.79
C THR A 199 23.39 14.58 11.42
N ALA A 200 22.98 15.85 11.32
CA ALA A 200 22.59 16.46 10.06
C ALA A 200 23.79 16.57 9.09
N ILE A 201 24.96 16.97 9.58
CA ILE A 201 26.18 17.06 8.76
C ILE A 201 26.61 15.68 8.27
N THR A 202 26.57 14.66 9.14
CA THR A 202 26.88 13.28 8.75
C THR A 202 25.95 12.81 7.62
N ALA A 203 24.64 13.11 7.69
CA ALA A 203 23.69 12.78 6.62
C ALA A 203 24.01 13.50 5.30
N LEU A 204 24.49 14.74 5.34
CA LEU A 204 24.94 15.49 4.16
C LEU A 204 26.21 14.87 3.57
N ASP A 205 27.17 14.45 4.40
CA ASP A 205 28.39 13.75 3.95
C ASP A 205 28.04 12.41 3.26
N ASP A 206 27.16 11.61 3.84
CA ASP A 206 26.65 10.36 3.24
C ASP A 206 26.06 10.59 1.83
N ILE A 207 25.38 11.73 1.63
CA ILE A 207 24.71 12.05 0.36
C ILE A 207 25.72 12.60 -0.66
N PHE A 208 26.49 13.63 -0.30
CA PHE A 208 27.34 14.37 -1.26
C PHE A 208 28.75 13.77 -1.45
N ILE A 209 29.34 13.19 -0.40
CA ILE A 209 30.70 12.61 -0.44
C ILE A 209 30.65 11.14 -0.79
N ASP A 210 29.88 10.36 -0.03
CA ASP A 210 29.82 8.90 -0.20
C ASP A 210 28.93 8.47 -1.36
N HIS A 211 28.19 9.44 -1.95
CA HIS A 211 27.26 9.19 -3.07
C HIS A 211 26.31 8.01 -2.84
N ARG A 212 25.92 7.81 -1.59
CA ARG A 212 25.12 6.65 -1.14
C ARG A 212 23.82 6.45 -1.91
N PHE A 213 23.26 7.54 -2.45
CA PHE A 213 22.00 7.53 -3.21
C PHE A 213 22.19 7.79 -4.71
N GLY A 214 23.43 7.72 -5.21
CA GLY A 214 23.74 7.91 -6.63
C GLY A 214 23.17 9.22 -7.18
N LYS A 215 22.43 9.16 -8.29
CA LYS A 215 21.84 10.36 -8.92
C LYS A 215 20.81 11.08 -8.02
N ALA A 216 20.13 10.35 -7.13
CA ALA A 216 19.18 10.93 -6.18
C ALA A 216 19.84 11.87 -5.16
N GLY A 217 21.15 11.69 -4.91
CA GLY A 217 21.95 12.57 -4.04
C GLY A 217 22.55 13.79 -4.72
N ALA A 218 22.19 14.10 -5.98
CA ALA A 218 22.68 15.31 -6.67
C ALA A 218 22.16 16.61 -6.05
N LYS A 219 21.04 16.54 -5.34
CA LYS A 219 20.43 17.63 -4.56
C LYS A 219 19.96 17.12 -3.19
N VAL A 220 19.87 18.03 -2.25
CA VAL A 220 19.35 17.79 -0.91
C VAL A 220 18.25 18.80 -0.61
N VAL A 221 17.15 18.33 -0.06
CA VAL A 221 16.10 19.17 0.53
C VAL A 221 16.26 19.10 2.04
N ILE A 222 16.45 20.25 2.68
CA ILE A 222 16.53 20.38 4.13
C ILE A 222 15.23 21.04 4.61
N GLU A 223 14.56 20.42 5.58
CA GLU A 223 13.23 20.83 6.06
C GLU A 223 13.25 21.04 7.58
N ASP A 224 12.41 21.97 8.04
CA ASP A 224 12.11 22.07 9.46
C ASP A 224 11.50 20.78 9.98
N PHE A 225 11.86 20.41 11.19
CA PHE A 225 11.23 19.28 11.86
C PHE A 225 9.79 19.61 12.24
N LEU A 226 8.85 18.72 11.89
CA LEU A 226 7.44 18.82 12.25
C LEU A 226 7.11 17.90 13.41
N GLU A 227 6.37 18.41 14.40
CA GLU A 227 5.86 17.62 15.53
C GLU A 227 4.37 17.31 15.32
N GLY A 228 3.97 16.06 15.54
CA GLY A 228 2.58 15.63 15.41
C GLY A 228 2.42 14.15 15.17
N GLN A 229 1.17 13.76 14.85
CA GLN A 229 0.83 12.38 14.49
C GLN A 229 0.84 12.22 12.96
N GLU A 230 1.67 11.31 12.46
CA GLU A 230 1.70 10.98 11.04
C GLU A 230 0.47 10.16 10.64
N PHE A 231 0.00 10.36 9.42
CA PHE A 231 -1.03 9.54 8.79
C PHE A 231 -0.92 9.60 7.26
N SER A 232 -1.46 8.59 6.61
CA SER A 232 -1.45 8.45 5.16
C SER A 232 -2.85 8.68 4.60
N LEU A 233 -2.98 9.63 3.66
CA LEU A 233 -4.20 9.89 2.92
C LEU A 233 -3.95 9.62 1.43
N MET A 234 -4.43 8.48 0.95
CA MET A 234 -4.40 8.14 -0.46
C MET A 234 -5.69 8.56 -1.16
N SER A 235 -5.60 8.97 -2.41
CA SER A 235 -6.75 9.34 -3.23
C SER A 235 -6.60 8.78 -4.64
N PHE A 236 -7.68 8.26 -5.20
CA PHE A 236 -7.77 8.09 -6.65
C PHE A 236 -7.89 9.47 -7.28
N VAL A 237 -7.21 9.70 -8.39
CA VAL A 237 -7.19 11.01 -9.05
C VAL A 237 -7.35 10.84 -10.56
N ARG A 238 -8.09 11.76 -11.18
CA ARG A 238 -8.16 11.98 -12.62
C ARG A 238 -8.24 13.49 -12.90
N GLY A 239 -7.14 14.07 -13.33
CA GLY A 239 -7.09 15.53 -13.54
C GLY A 239 -7.33 16.31 -12.26
N THR A 240 -8.44 17.00 -12.18
CA THR A 240 -8.86 17.74 -10.96
C THR A 240 -9.90 16.99 -10.12
N GLU A 241 -10.39 15.87 -10.61
CA GLU A 241 -11.32 15.02 -9.84
C GLU A 241 -10.52 14.05 -8.96
N PHE A 242 -10.98 13.85 -7.74
CA PHE A 242 -10.34 12.93 -6.80
C PHE A 242 -11.34 12.27 -5.86
N TRP A 243 -11.01 11.07 -5.40
CA TRP A 243 -11.82 10.25 -4.50
C TRP A 243 -10.93 9.75 -3.36
N PRO A 244 -11.02 10.38 -2.16
CA PRO A 244 -10.21 10.00 -1.01
C PRO A 244 -10.56 8.60 -0.51
N MET A 245 -9.55 7.88 -0.01
CA MET A 245 -9.68 6.60 0.66
C MET A 245 -9.73 6.80 2.18
N PRO A 246 -10.16 5.77 2.95
CA PRO A 246 -9.94 5.73 4.39
C PRO A 246 -8.45 5.97 4.71
N ILE A 247 -8.18 6.79 5.71
CA ILE A 247 -6.81 7.04 6.15
C ILE A 247 -6.22 5.78 6.81
N SER A 248 -4.90 5.69 6.73
CA SER A 248 -4.11 4.64 7.39
C SER A 248 -2.90 5.23 8.11
N GLN A 249 -2.30 4.46 8.99
CA GLN A 249 -1.01 4.81 9.59
C GLN A 249 -0.07 3.62 9.48
N ASP A 250 1.13 3.87 8.95
CA ASP A 250 2.21 2.91 8.88
C ASP A 250 3.19 3.04 10.07
N HIS A 251 4.10 2.08 10.19
CA HIS A 251 5.18 2.04 11.18
C HIS A 251 6.52 1.94 10.45
N LYS A 252 7.19 3.09 10.29
CA LYS A 252 8.40 3.21 9.46
C LYS A 252 9.66 2.63 10.10
N ARG A 253 9.76 2.60 11.44
CA ARG A 253 10.95 2.10 12.14
C ARG A 253 10.97 0.58 12.21
N ALA A 254 12.19 0.00 12.14
CA ALA A 254 12.37 -1.44 12.06
C ALA A 254 11.94 -2.19 13.33
N TYR A 255 12.07 -1.60 14.51
CA TYR A 255 11.89 -2.26 15.81
C TYR A 255 10.78 -1.61 16.63
N ASP A 256 10.34 -2.34 17.66
CA ASP A 256 9.33 -1.88 18.62
C ASP A 256 9.70 -0.52 19.21
N ASN A 257 8.69 0.25 19.64
CA ASN A 257 8.82 1.59 20.20
C ASN A 257 9.44 2.62 19.23
N ASP A 258 9.29 2.40 17.92
CA ASP A 258 9.86 3.23 16.87
C ASP A 258 11.40 3.36 16.96
N GLU A 259 12.06 2.28 17.31
CA GLU A 259 13.51 2.19 17.34
C GLU A 259 14.11 1.64 16.03
N GLY A 260 15.43 1.81 15.88
CA GLY A 260 16.18 1.31 14.74
C GLY A 260 16.07 2.19 13.49
N PRO A 261 16.54 1.70 12.35
CA PRO A 261 16.54 2.44 11.08
C PRO A 261 15.14 2.57 10.46
N ASN A 262 14.96 3.56 9.58
CA ASN A 262 13.78 3.66 8.72
C ASN A 262 13.73 2.50 7.74
N THR A 263 12.52 2.03 7.46
CA THR A 263 12.20 0.94 6.52
C THR A 263 11.17 1.41 5.50
N GLY A 264 10.71 0.51 4.64
CA GLY A 264 9.54 0.73 3.79
C GLY A 264 8.19 0.65 4.52
N GLY A 265 8.20 0.35 5.82
CA GLY A 265 7.01 0.08 6.67
C GLY A 265 7.01 -1.34 7.21
N MET A 266 6.78 -1.49 8.50
CA MET A 266 6.74 -2.79 9.22
C MET A 266 5.33 -3.23 9.56
N GLY A 267 4.33 -2.48 9.13
CA GLY A 267 2.92 -2.75 9.31
C GLY A 267 2.11 -1.47 9.25
N ALA A 268 0.80 -1.61 9.11
CA ALA A 268 -0.13 -0.50 9.03
C ALA A 268 -1.49 -0.88 9.59
N TYR A 269 -2.36 0.10 9.76
CA TYR A 269 -3.74 -0.09 10.18
C TYR A 269 -4.67 1.01 9.65
N SER A 270 -5.95 0.69 9.55
CA SER A 270 -7.04 1.60 9.18
C SER A 270 -8.33 1.15 9.90
N PRO A 271 -9.15 2.07 10.49
CA PRO A 271 -8.95 3.53 10.54
C PRO A 271 -7.85 3.96 11.51
N VAL A 272 -7.59 5.28 11.57
CA VAL A 272 -6.64 5.93 12.47
C VAL A 272 -7.43 6.77 13.48
N PRO A 273 -7.90 6.21 14.60
CA PRO A 273 -8.88 6.84 15.49
C PRO A 273 -8.36 8.10 16.20
N GLN A 274 -7.04 8.26 16.32
CA GLN A 274 -6.42 9.44 16.92
C GLN A 274 -6.38 10.66 15.97
N ILE A 275 -6.77 10.50 14.71
CA ILE A 275 -6.91 11.61 13.74
C ILE A 275 -8.40 11.92 13.57
N GLY A 276 -8.80 13.13 13.99
CA GLY A 276 -10.19 13.57 13.89
C GLY A 276 -10.64 13.80 12.45
N GLN A 277 -11.96 13.69 12.20
CA GLN A 277 -12.52 13.90 10.86
C GLN A 277 -12.28 15.34 10.37
N ASP A 278 -12.25 16.32 11.26
CA ASP A 278 -11.93 17.72 10.97
C ASP A 278 -10.51 17.90 10.41
N VAL A 279 -9.55 17.14 10.90
CA VAL A 279 -8.17 17.12 10.37
C VAL A 279 -8.14 16.51 8.98
N ILE A 280 -8.89 15.42 8.76
CA ILE A 280 -9.00 14.76 7.44
C ILE A 280 -9.65 15.70 6.43
N ASP A 281 -10.78 16.33 6.78
CA ASP A 281 -11.49 17.28 5.92
C ASP A 281 -10.59 18.49 5.58
N THR A 282 -9.85 19.01 6.57
CA THR A 282 -8.88 20.07 6.35
C THR A 282 -7.77 19.63 5.40
N ALA A 283 -7.24 18.42 5.55
CA ALA A 283 -6.20 17.89 4.65
C ALA A 283 -6.72 17.73 3.20
N ILE A 284 -7.98 17.29 3.04
CA ILE A 284 -8.60 17.21 1.72
C ILE A 284 -8.70 18.60 1.08
N ASP A 285 -9.19 19.59 1.81
CA ASP A 285 -9.47 20.93 1.27
C ASP A 285 -8.22 21.77 1.09
N THR A 286 -7.20 21.63 1.97
CA THR A 286 -6.00 22.48 1.93
C THR A 286 -4.78 21.81 1.30
N ILE A 287 -4.81 20.49 1.11
CA ILE A 287 -3.67 19.73 0.56
C ILE A 287 -4.08 18.97 -0.70
N VAL A 288 -5.00 17.99 -0.62
CA VAL A 288 -5.30 17.11 -1.77
C VAL A 288 -5.88 17.90 -2.93
N ARG A 289 -6.95 18.66 -2.71
CA ARG A 289 -7.62 19.49 -3.74
C ARG A 289 -6.66 20.49 -4.38
N PRO A 290 -5.95 21.35 -3.62
CA PRO A 290 -5.00 22.29 -4.22
C PRO A 290 -3.88 21.61 -4.98
N THR A 291 -3.42 20.42 -4.55
CA THR A 291 -2.36 19.68 -5.25
C THR A 291 -2.82 19.23 -6.62
N VAL A 292 -3.99 18.58 -6.75
CA VAL A 292 -4.48 18.11 -8.05
C VAL A 292 -4.84 19.26 -8.99
N GLU A 293 -5.38 20.36 -8.45
CA GLU A 293 -5.67 21.59 -9.21
C GLU A 293 -4.38 22.26 -9.70
N ALA A 294 -3.36 22.37 -8.85
CA ALA A 294 -2.05 22.92 -9.18
C ALA A 294 -1.36 22.14 -10.28
N MET A 295 -1.33 20.82 -10.16
CA MET A 295 -0.73 19.94 -11.18
C MET A 295 -1.43 20.08 -12.52
N ALA A 296 -2.75 20.14 -12.55
CA ALA A 296 -3.51 20.37 -13.76
C ALA A 296 -3.24 21.75 -14.37
N ALA A 297 -3.20 22.81 -13.54
CA ALA A 297 -2.93 24.19 -13.97
C ALA A 297 -1.50 24.35 -14.52
N GLU A 298 -0.51 23.62 -14.00
CA GLU A 298 0.88 23.63 -14.46
C GLU A 298 1.13 22.69 -15.65
N GLY A 299 0.08 22.04 -16.21
CA GLY A 299 0.19 21.20 -17.41
C GLY A 299 0.71 19.79 -17.14
N THR A 300 0.68 19.34 -15.88
CA THR A 300 1.03 17.98 -15.46
C THR A 300 -0.15 17.30 -14.78
N PRO A 301 -1.34 17.18 -15.44
CA PRO A 301 -2.52 16.58 -14.82
C PRO A 301 -2.23 15.17 -14.36
N PHE A 302 -2.68 14.85 -13.15
CA PHE A 302 -2.43 13.56 -12.52
C PHE A 302 -3.57 12.58 -12.79
N THR A 303 -3.25 11.34 -13.15
CA THR A 303 -4.19 10.22 -13.15
C THR A 303 -3.53 9.04 -12.47
N GLY A 304 -4.13 8.50 -11.41
CA GLY A 304 -3.53 7.41 -10.63
C GLY A 304 -3.84 7.55 -9.14
N ILE A 305 -2.93 7.06 -8.31
CA ILE A 305 -3.01 7.19 -6.85
C ILE A 305 -2.08 8.33 -6.40
N LEU A 306 -2.67 9.37 -5.87
CA LEU A 306 -1.94 10.40 -5.13
C LEU A 306 -1.94 10.01 -3.65
N TYR A 307 -0.76 9.70 -3.13
CA TYR A 307 -0.56 9.43 -1.72
C TYR A 307 0.05 10.67 -1.07
N ALA A 308 -0.66 11.28 -0.14
CA ALA A 308 -0.17 12.32 0.74
C ALA A 308 0.24 11.71 2.08
N GLY A 309 1.55 11.70 2.36
CA GLY A 309 2.10 11.43 3.69
C GLY A 309 2.00 12.70 4.52
N LEU A 310 1.18 12.67 5.56
CA LEU A 310 0.75 13.85 6.31
C LEU A 310 1.14 13.74 7.78
N ILE A 311 1.25 14.89 8.42
CA ILE A 311 1.40 15.01 9.87
C ILE A 311 0.38 16.02 10.41
N ALA A 312 -0.40 15.59 11.40
CA ALA A 312 -1.32 16.46 12.14
C ALA A 312 -0.53 17.25 13.19
N THR A 313 -0.23 18.51 12.89
CA THR A 313 0.46 19.43 13.80
C THR A 313 -0.55 20.29 14.58
N ALA A 314 -0.05 21.05 15.57
CA ALA A 314 -0.88 22.02 16.30
C ALA A 314 -1.50 23.10 15.38
N ASP A 315 -0.86 23.40 14.22
CA ASP A 315 -1.33 24.38 13.23
C ASP A 315 -2.18 23.76 12.12
N GLY A 316 -2.55 22.47 12.22
CA GLY A 316 -3.27 21.70 11.21
C GLY A 316 -2.39 20.70 10.44
N PRO A 317 -2.98 19.99 9.45
CA PRO A 317 -2.24 18.99 8.68
C PRO A 317 -1.21 19.63 7.75
N LYS A 318 -0.03 19.02 7.68
CA LYS A 318 1.06 19.42 6.77
C LYS A 318 1.60 18.22 6.00
N VAL A 319 2.06 18.46 4.77
CA VAL A 319 2.67 17.43 3.93
C VAL A 319 4.09 17.12 4.39
N ILE A 320 4.36 15.84 4.62
CA ILE A 320 5.71 15.29 4.79
C ILE A 320 6.31 14.96 3.42
N GLU A 321 5.54 14.23 2.59
CA GLU A 321 5.92 13.85 1.23
C GLU A 321 4.68 13.46 0.40
N PHE A 322 4.82 13.48 -0.92
CA PHE A 322 3.89 12.85 -1.84
C PHE A 322 4.51 11.60 -2.45
N ASN A 323 3.65 10.58 -2.71
CA ASN A 323 3.98 9.46 -3.55
C ASN A 323 2.97 9.35 -4.69
N ALA A 324 3.40 8.88 -5.85
CA ALA A 324 2.63 8.84 -7.08
C ALA A 324 1.97 7.48 -7.34
N ARG A 325 1.83 6.67 -6.30
CA ARG A 325 1.36 5.28 -6.32
C ARG A 325 0.77 4.91 -4.96
N PHE A 326 0.15 3.73 -4.91
CA PHE A 326 -0.27 3.13 -3.64
C PHE A 326 0.90 3.00 -2.64
N GLY A 327 0.61 3.25 -1.35
CA GLY A 327 1.53 2.97 -0.25
C GLY A 327 1.74 1.45 -0.05
N ASP A 328 2.81 1.09 0.61
CA ASP A 328 3.15 -0.27 1.04
C ASP A 328 3.85 -0.18 2.39
N PRO A 329 3.16 -0.54 3.51
CA PRO A 329 2.06 -1.51 3.61
C PRO A 329 0.64 -0.92 3.74
N GLU A 330 0.36 0.33 3.40
CA GLU A 330 -0.96 0.94 3.59
C GLU A 330 -2.04 0.29 2.71
N THR A 331 -1.67 -0.10 1.48
CA THR A 331 -2.61 -0.72 0.52
C THR A 331 -3.21 -2.00 1.07
N GLU A 332 -2.40 -2.79 1.76
CA GLU A 332 -2.76 -4.09 2.32
C GLU A 332 -3.76 -3.98 3.48
N VAL A 333 -3.95 -2.79 4.03
CA VAL A 333 -4.96 -2.54 5.09
C VAL A 333 -6.09 -1.61 4.64
N VAL A 334 -5.95 -0.92 3.51
CA VAL A 334 -6.98 -0.04 2.96
C VAL A 334 -7.85 -0.77 1.94
N LEU A 335 -7.26 -1.51 0.98
CA LEU A 335 -8.03 -2.23 -0.04
C LEU A 335 -8.95 -3.34 0.52
N PRO A 336 -8.64 -4.05 1.61
CA PRO A 336 -9.60 -4.97 2.24
C PRO A 336 -10.93 -4.30 2.62
N LYS A 337 -10.91 -3.01 2.97
CA LYS A 337 -12.11 -2.22 3.32
C LYS A 337 -12.95 -1.79 2.11
N LEU A 338 -12.44 -1.93 0.88
CA LEU A 338 -13.19 -1.59 -0.32
C LEU A 338 -14.30 -2.62 -0.57
N THR A 339 -15.56 -2.18 -0.60
CA THR A 339 -16.73 -3.05 -0.79
C THR A 339 -17.32 -2.97 -2.20
N SER A 340 -17.00 -1.93 -2.97
CA SER A 340 -17.37 -1.82 -4.37
C SER A 340 -16.44 -2.62 -5.28
N ASP A 341 -16.85 -2.84 -6.53
CA ASP A 341 -16.04 -3.50 -7.56
C ASP A 341 -14.86 -2.60 -7.97
N PHE A 342 -13.66 -3.01 -7.58
CA PHE A 342 -12.44 -2.23 -7.81
C PHE A 342 -12.11 -2.09 -9.29
N GLY A 343 -12.23 -3.17 -10.05
CA GLY A 343 -11.97 -3.15 -11.50
C GLY A 343 -12.93 -2.24 -12.26
N ALA A 344 -14.22 -2.28 -11.90
CA ALA A 344 -15.22 -1.38 -12.49
C ALA A 344 -14.94 0.09 -12.18
N ALA A 345 -14.51 0.39 -10.95
CA ALA A 345 -14.18 1.76 -10.55
C ALA A 345 -12.95 2.31 -11.29
N ILE A 346 -11.88 1.51 -11.42
CA ILE A 346 -10.68 1.92 -12.17
C ILE A 346 -11.00 2.07 -13.66
N SER A 347 -11.78 1.16 -14.24
CA SER A 347 -12.21 1.27 -15.65
C SER A 347 -13.01 2.55 -15.88
N ALA A 348 -13.91 2.92 -14.95
CA ALA A 348 -14.66 4.16 -15.05
C ALA A 348 -13.73 5.39 -15.08
N ILE A 349 -12.67 5.41 -14.24
CA ILE A 349 -11.66 6.47 -14.29
C ILE A 349 -10.97 6.53 -15.64
N LEU A 350 -10.51 5.37 -16.15
CA LEU A 350 -9.80 5.28 -17.42
C LEU A 350 -10.66 5.68 -18.63
N ASP A 351 -11.98 5.46 -18.55
CA ASP A 351 -12.96 5.80 -19.59
C ASP A 351 -13.52 7.22 -19.46
N GLY A 352 -13.07 8.01 -18.48
CA GLY A 352 -13.55 9.37 -18.25
C GLY A 352 -14.91 9.44 -17.55
N GLY A 353 -15.42 8.33 -17.01
CA GLY A 353 -16.66 8.22 -16.24
C GLY A 353 -16.44 8.51 -14.74
N THR A 354 -17.52 8.46 -13.96
CA THR A 354 -17.48 8.64 -12.51
C THR A 354 -17.37 7.27 -11.83
N PRO A 355 -16.30 6.98 -11.09
CA PRO A 355 -16.16 5.73 -10.35
C PRO A 355 -17.11 5.69 -9.15
N ALA A 356 -17.49 4.49 -8.72
CA ALA A 356 -18.19 4.27 -7.47
C ALA A 356 -17.26 3.58 -6.48
N PHE A 357 -16.91 4.28 -5.39
CA PHE A 357 -16.15 3.73 -4.27
C PHE A 357 -17.02 3.69 -3.03
N THR A 358 -17.14 2.50 -2.43
CA THR A 358 -17.79 2.29 -1.14
C THR A 358 -16.84 1.54 -0.22
N TRP A 359 -16.79 1.95 1.03
CA TRP A 359 -15.84 1.46 2.00
C TRP A 359 -16.54 0.89 3.23
N ASP A 360 -16.00 -0.19 3.78
CA ASP A 360 -16.41 -0.71 5.08
C ASP A 360 -15.99 0.28 6.18
N SER A 361 -16.98 0.89 6.83
CA SER A 361 -16.80 1.81 7.96
C SER A 361 -16.87 1.12 9.32
N ASP A 362 -17.36 -0.11 9.36
CA ASP A 362 -17.74 -0.81 10.59
C ASP A 362 -16.60 -1.63 11.17
N ASN A 363 -15.65 -2.03 10.32
CA ASN A 363 -14.52 -2.88 10.71
C ASN A 363 -13.19 -2.11 10.63
N ALA A 364 -12.24 -2.57 11.43
CA ALA A 364 -10.84 -2.15 11.38
C ALA A 364 -9.98 -3.23 10.72
N THR A 365 -8.93 -2.80 10.03
CA THR A 365 -7.92 -3.66 9.41
C THR A 365 -6.54 -3.35 9.98
N LEU A 366 -5.74 -4.37 10.22
CA LEU A 366 -4.38 -4.24 10.70
C LEU A 366 -3.49 -5.28 10.02
N GLY A 367 -2.34 -4.86 9.53
CA GLY A 367 -1.35 -5.71 8.88
C GLY A 367 0.01 -5.64 9.56
N VAL A 368 0.65 -6.78 9.76
CA VAL A 368 2.00 -6.91 10.33
C VAL A 368 2.93 -7.51 9.29
N VAL A 369 4.04 -6.83 9.03
CA VAL A 369 5.09 -7.30 8.10
C VAL A 369 6.03 -8.26 8.81
N LEU A 370 6.28 -9.43 8.20
CA LEU A 370 7.39 -10.29 8.52
C LEU A 370 8.55 -9.93 7.58
N ALA A 371 9.70 -9.54 8.15
CA ALA A 371 10.88 -9.12 7.43
C ALA A 371 12.05 -10.09 7.68
N SER A 372 12.93 -10.26 6.69
CA SER A 372 14.16 -11.02 6.84
C SER A 372 15.07 -10.42 7.91
N ASN A 373 15.73 -11.24 8.70
CA ASN A 373 16.71 -10.75 9.66
C ASN A 373 17.76 -9.85 8.97
N GLY A 374 18.15 -8.79 9.68
CA GLY A 374 19.08 -7.79 9.17
C GLY A 374 18.49 -6.73 8.24
N TYR A 375 17.19 -6.80 7.92
CA TYR A 375 16.50 -5.72 7.19
C TYR A 375 16.45 -4.43 8.06
N PRO A 376 16.65 -3.22 7.50
CA PRO A 376 16.80 -2.89 6.07
C PRO A 376 18.26 -2.82 5.58
N VAL A 377 19.26 -3.11 6.43
CA VAL A 377 20.69 -2.85 6.15
C VAL A 377 21.38 -4.08 5.54
N ASN A 378 21.36 -5.21 6.24
CA ASN A 378 22.06 -6.44 5.88
C ASN A 378 21.08 -7.62 5.81
N VAL A 379 20.28 -7.66 4.75
CA VAL A 379 19.21 -8.65 4.58
C VAL A 379 19.78 -10.07 4.47
N ILE A 380 19.37 -10.95 5.38
CA ILE A 380 19.71 -12.38 5.38
C ILE A 380 18.56 -13.12 4.69
N LYS A 381 18.84 -13.63 3.49
CA LYS A 381 17.88 -14.36 2.66
C LYS A 381 17.86 -15.84 2.98
N GLY A 382 16.80 -16.54 2.52
CA GLY A 382 16.69 -17.98 2.57
C GLY A 382 15.90 -18.54 3.74
N ALA A 383 15.35 -17.69 4.63
CA ALA A 383 14.43 -18.14 5.67
C ALA A 383 13.23 -18.86 5.04
N LYS A 384 12.87 -20.02 5.56
CA LYS A 384 11.73 -20.79 5.07
C LYS A 384 10.42 -20.10 5.46
N ILE A 385 9.50 -20.01 4.51
CA ILE A 385 8.16 -19.48 4.78
C ILE A 385 7.28 -20.62 5.30
N PRO A 386 6.74 -20.52 6.53
CA PRO A 386 5.84 -21.53 7.05
C PRO A 386 4.49 -21.50 6.32
N SER A 387 3.71 -22.58 6.43
CA SER A 387 2.30 -22.53 6.07
C SER A 387 1.56 -21.62 7.06
N ILE A 388 0.86 -20.61 6.55
CA ILE A 388 0.16 -19.61 7.36
C ILE A 388 -1.34 -19.89 7.27
N PRO A 389 -1.97 -20.49 8.29
CA PRO A 389 -3.41 -20.72 8.28
C PRO A 389 -4.14 -19.41 8.58
N VAL A 390 -4.92 -18.94 7.63
CA VAL A 390 -5.79 -17.77 7.74
C VAL A 390 -7.26 -18.17 7.56
N ASP A 391 -8.17 -17.36 8.11
CA ASP A 391 -9.61 -17.47 7.90
C ASP A 391 -10.11 -16.44 6.88
N ASP A 392 -11.42 -16.42 6.61
CA ASP A 392 -12.04 -15.50 5.62
C ASP A 392 -11.89 -14.00 5.96
N ALA A 393 -11.51 -13.67 7.20
CA ALA A 393 -11.29 -12.31 7.68
C ALA A 393 -9.79 -12.02 7.90
N SER A 394 -8.92 -12.76 7.23
CA SER A 394 -7.46 -12.59 7.29
C SER A 394 -6.84 -12.96 5.96
N HIS A 395 -5.77 -12.29 5.58
CA HIS A 395 -5.08 -12.57 4.32
C HIS A 395 -3.55 -12.48 4.46
N VAL A 396 -2.83 -13.18 3.57
CA VAL A 396 -1.36 -13.11 3.50
C VAL A 396 -0.95 -12.49 2.17
N TYR A 397 -0.37 -11.31 2.22
CA TYR A 397 0.18 -10.65 1.04
C TYR A 397 1.69 -10.90 0.95
N TYR A 398 2.10 -11.67 -0.05
CA TYR A 398 3.51 -12.03 -0.27
C TYR A 398 4.25 -10.93 -1.02
N ALA A 399 5.48 -10.63 -0.57
CA ALA A 399 6.39 -9.65 -1.16
C ALA A 399 7.68 -10.30 -1.63
N GLY A 400 8.71 -10.28 -0.79
CA GLY A 400 10.03 -10.78 -1.11
C GLY A 400 10.17 -12.29 -0.91
N VAL A 401 9.51 -13.09 -1.73
CA VAL A 401 9.57 -14.55 -1.68
C VAL A 401 10.04 -15.16 -3.01
N SER A 402 10.66 -16.31 -2.96
CA SER A 402 11.07 -17.11 -4.13
C SER A 402 10.86 -18.60 -3.89
N ASN A 403 10.78 -19.37 -4.96
CA ASN A 403 10.71 -20.82 -4.90
C ASN A 403 12.08 -21.43 -4.54
N SER A 404 12.06 -22.50 -3.75
CA SER A 404 13.19 -23.37 -3.47
C SER A 404 12.75 -24.85 -3.46
N ASP A 405 13.70 -25.78 -3.37
CA ASP A 405 13.38 -27.22 -3.24
C ASP A 405 12.60 -27.56 -1.96
N GLN A 406 12.54 -26.63 -1.00
CA GLN A 406 11.86 -26.79 0.28
C GLN A 406 10.55 -25.98 0.37
N GLY A 407 10.09 -25.41 -0.73
CA GLY A 407 8.95 -24.51 -0.80
C GLY A 407 9.36 -23.03 -0.88
N LEU A 408 8.48 -22.12 -0.46
CA LEU A 408 8.77 -20.69 -0.47
C LEU A 408 9.84 -20.31 0.56
N VAL A 409 10.75 -19.42 0.15
CA VAL A 409 11.79 -18.85 1.01
C VAL A 409 11.86 -17.33 0.85
N ALA A 410 12.33 -16.65 1.89
CA ALA A 410 12.58 -15.21 1.88
C ALA A 410 13.68 -14.84 0.89
N SER A 411 13.40 -13.93 -0.03
CA SER A 411 14.33 -13.49 -1.08
C SER A 411 14.70 -12.01 -1.00
N SER A 412 14.01 -11.23 -0.16
CA SER A 412 14.16 -9.78 -0.02
C SER A 412 13.97 -9.35 1.44
N GLY A 413 13.97 -8.04 1.69
CA GLY A 413 13.86 -7.47 3.04
C GLY A 413 12.50 -7.70 3.67
N ARG A 414 11.42 -7.10 3.14
CA ARG A 414 10.05 -7.44 3.56
C ARG A 414 9.61 -8.69 2.81
N VAL A 415 9.18 -9.69 3.56
CA VAL A 415 8.91 -11.04 3.03
C VAL A 415 7.44 -11.20 2.70
N LEU A 416 6.59 -10.88 3.65
CA LEU A 416 5.13 -10.93 3.53
C LEU A 416 4.49 -10.03 4.58
N LEU A 417 3.20 -9.76 4.41
CA LEU A 417 2.36 -9.12 5.41
C LEU A 417 1.16 -10.03 5.70
N ILE A 418 0.83 -10.18 6.98
CA ILE A 418 -0.41 -10.82 7.42
C ILE A 418 -1.38 -9.72 7.82
N GLU A 419 -2.52 -9.66 7.12
CA GLU A 419 -3.62 -8.72 7.38
C GLU A 419 -4.75 -9.43 8.10
N THR A 420 -5.42 -8.70 8.98
CA THR A 420 -6.64 -9.14 9.65
C THR A 420 -7.67 -8.03 9.70
N THR A 421 -8.92 -8.39 9.46
CA THR A 421 -10.09 -7.54 9.61
C THR A 421 -10.91 -8.00 10.83
N ALA A 422 -11.35 -7.04 11.67
CA ALA A 422 -12.15 -7.28 12.86
C ALA A 422 -13.04 -6.07 13.19
N PRO A 423 -14.06 -6.21 14.08
CA PRO A 423 -14.95 -5.11 14.43
C PRO A 423 -14.26 -3.88 15.05
N ASP A 424 -13.08 -4.03 15.60
CA ASP A 424 -12.28 -2.93 16.15
C ASP A 424 -10.78 -3.24 16.02
N LEU A 425 -9.97 -2.19 16.17
CA LEU A 425 -8.52 -2.28 15.99
C LEU A 425 -7.84 -3.20 17.00
N LYS A 426 -8.33 -3.24 18.25
CA LYS A 426 -7.76 -4.14 19.28
C LYS A 426 -7.99 -5.59 18.91
N SER A 427 -9.18 -5.93 18.46
CA SER A 427 -9.54 -7.27 18.00
C SER A 427 -8.74 -7.68 16.75
N ALA A 428 -8.52 -6.74 15.80
CA ALA A 428 -7.66 -6.98 14.64
C ALA A 428 -6.20 -7.25 15.06
N GLN A 429 -5.67 -6.44 15.98
CA GLN A 429 -4.34 -6.61 16.54
C GLN A 429 -4.17 -7.96 17.22
N ASP A 430 -5.08 -8.33 18.13
CA ASP A 430 -5.02 -9.61 18.85
C ASP A 430 -5.06 -10.79 17.89
N LYS A 431 -5.88 -10.68 16.85
CA LYS A 431 -6.04 -11.73 15.85
C LYS A 431 -4.78 -11.95 15.03
N VAL A 432 -4.15 -10.88 14.51
CA VAL A 432 -2.93 -11.00 13.70
C VAL A 432 -1.78 -11.59 14.51
N TYR A 433 -1.58 -11.12 15.75
CA TYR A 433 -0.53 -11.67 16.60
C TYR A 433 -0.80 -13.12 17.01
N ALA A 434 -2.07 -13.49 17.27
CA ALA A 434 -2.44 -14.90 17.53
C ALA A 434 -2.18 -15.83 16.33
N ILE A 435 -2.16 -15.31 15.10
CA ILE A 435 -1.73 -16.05 13.91
C ILE A 435 -0.19 -16.18 13.93
N ILE A 436 0.52 -15.04 14.07
CA ILE A 436 1.99 -14.99 14.01
C ILE A 436 2.64 -15.83 15.11
N ASP A 437 2.11 -15.80 16.34
CA ASP A 437 2.63 -16.55 17.50
C ASP A 437 2.64 -18.09 17.30
N LYS A 438 1.90 -18.58 16.30
CA LYS A 438 1.86 -20.02 15.97
C LYS A 438 2.81 -20.41 14.85
N LEU A 439 3.47 -19.41 14.23
CA LEU A 439 4.35 -19.64 13.09
C LEU A 439 5.78 -19.88 13.55
N ASP A 440 6.48 -20.72 12.80
CA ASP A 440 7.94 -20.75 12.86
C ASP A 440 8.48 -19.57 12.04
N THR A 441 8.95 -18.54 12.73
CA THR A 441 9.52 -17.33 12.13
C THR A 441 11.04 -17.32 12.14
N GLU A 442 11.70 -18.48 12.24
CA GLU A 442 13.18 -18.56 12.22
C GLU A 442 13.75 -17.87 10.98
N GLY A 443 14.71 -16.96 11.18
CA GLY A 443 15.31 -16.15 10.11
C GLY A 443 14.52 -14.92 9.70
N MET A 444 13.38 -14.66 10.33
CA MET A 444 12.55 -13.46 10.12
C MET A 444 12.30 -12.76 11.45
N PHE A 445 11.88 -11.48 11.38
CA PHE A 445 11.41 -10.71 12.52
C PHE A 445 10.21 -9.85 12.14
N TYR A 446 9.49 -9.36 13.15
CA TYR A 446 8.36 -8.46 13.02
C TYR A 446 8.26 -7.54 14.24
N ARG A 447 7.48 -6.49 14.16
CA ARG A 447 7.17 -5.63 15.31
C ARG A 447 5.98 -6.17 16.09
N HIS A 448 6.04 -6.04 17.43
CA HIS A 448 4.98 -6.48 18.35
C HIS A 448 4.00 -5.37 18.71
N ASP A 449 4.25 -4.15 18.26
CA ASP A 449 3.54 -2.94 18.67
C ASP A 449 2.76 -2.24 17.53
N ILE A 450 2.53 -2.93 16.40
CA ILE A 450 1.73 -2.38 15.29
C ILE A 450 0.32 -2.06 15.80
N GLY A 451 -0.14 -0.83 15.59
CA GLY A 451 -1.43 -0.33 16.07
C GLY A 451 -1.44 0.15 17.53
N ALA A 452 -0.38 -0.07 18.32
CA ALA A 452 -0.36 0.29 19.72
C ALA A 452 -0.54 1.82 19.99
N LYS A 453 -0.17 2.67 19.03
CA LYS A 453 -0.37 4.13 19.12
C LYS A 453 -1.85 4.51 19.17
N ALA A 454 -2.69 3.78 18.48
CA ALA A 454 -4.14 4.03 18.42
C ALA A 454 -4.92 3.38 19.57
N LEU A 455 -4.28 2.55 20.38
CA LEU A 455 -4.91 1.80 21.48
C LEU A 455 -4.52 2.34 22.87
N LYS A 456 -3.80 3.47 22.94
CA LYS A 456 -3.38 4.15 24.17
C LYS A 456 -4.47 5.03 24.76
#